data_87de76cd093c93b509736e17a114bb5d
#
_entry.id   87de76cd093c93b509736e17a114bb5d
#
_cell.length_a   1.000
_cell.length_b   1.000
_cell.length_c   1.000
_cell.angle_alpha   90.00
_cell.angle_beta   90.00
_cell.angle_gamma   90.00
#
_symmetry.space_group_name_H-M   'P 1'
#
loop_
_entity.id
_entity.type
_entity.pdbx_description
1 polymer ?
#
loop_
_entity_poly.entity_id
_entity_poly.type
_entity_poly.pdbx_seq_one_letter_code
_entity_poly.pdbx_strand_id
1 'polypeptide(L)'
;MKMATSLEKNVKAVYKKVRSDDVKFTKIKAGSGTGVLIYVKDMVDKDKLGELIIGPLYSLSGKPTESKLEKCFLSPEKTAVSDTDKVVSAIVSGDAALIIDGIKTAFVFGIKKFEKRAITEPPTSTVIKGPREGFVENLAVNLSLMRRKLQTEKLKFSEIKTGKFSNTAVTLCYIEGVADPKLIKKIKEKIKKISIDATLDSSYVAKFLSEHKTSLFRQVGNTEKPDILAAKILEGRVAVFVDGSPIALTIPYIIMEDFQSPSDYYYSPYNATLARLIRLFSITVSLLLPSLFVSAELFHLQLIPLSFLLTIVGSIKGIPLSPSYEMFFTLLIFEILNEASVRMPKYVGMVVSIVGGLVLGETAVNAGIISAPTLMIIAFSGICLFTVPELEKTFSVIRFLFLIVAGSIGMYGLIAAMVFLIIYLISFESYQTPLLAPFSPLITKDLKDSFYKGFLIEQKNRPLSIVNGERKRVKVNKGEK
;
A
#
# COMPACT_ATOMS: atom_id res chain seq x y z
N MET A 1 31.07 1.57 -17.85
CA MET A 1 32.50 1.62 -17.44
C MET A 1 33.15 0.28 -17.76
N LYS A 2 34.27 0.25 -18.52
CA LYS A 2 34.96 -1.02 -18.85
C LYS A 2 35.56 -1.67 -17.60
N MET A 3 35.51 -2.99 -17.51
CA MET A 3 36.06 -3.75 -16.40
C MET A 3 37.60 -3.74 -16.44
N ALA A 4 38.22 -3.70 -15.25
CA ALA A 4 39.65 -3.76 -15.04
C ALA A 4 40.10 -5.23 -14.85
N THR A 5 41.39 -5.50 -14.84
CA THR A 5 41.97 -6.80 -14.49
C THR A 5 41.87 -7.11 -13.00
N SER A 6 41.83 -6.09 -12.15
CA SER A 6 41.79 -6.23 -10.68
C SER A 6 40.38 -6.55 -10.20
N LEU A 7 40.22 -7.71 -9.54
CA LEU A 7 38.99 -8.15 -8.91
C LEU A 7 38.43 -7.10 -7.95
N GLU A 8 39.28 -6.55 -7.08
CA GLU A 8 38.86 -5.59 -6.05
C GLU A 8 38.26 -4.32 -6.64
N LYS A 9 38.88 -3.77 -7.72
CA LYS A 9 38.37 -2.58 -8.42
C LYS A 9 36.98 -2.84 -9.03
N ASN A 10 36.81 -3.99 -9.68
CA ASN A 10 35.55 -4.37 -10.32
C ASN A 10 34.45 -4.61 -9.30
N VAL A 11 34.73 -5.38 -8.24
CA VAL A 11 33.78 -5.65 -7.17
C VAL A 11 33.38 -4.37 -6.45
N LYS A 12 34.33 -3.46 -6.17
CA LYS A 12 34.05 -2.15 -5.55
C LYS A 12 33.17 -1.26 -6.45
N ALA A 13 33.39 -1.29 -7.77
CA ALA A 13 32.58 -0.55 -8.72
C ALA A 13 31.13 -1.08 -8.78
N VAL A 14 30.95 -2.40 -8.81
CA VAL A 14 29.63 -3.03 -8.75
C VAL A 14 28.97 -2.79 -7.40
N TYR A 15 29.70 -2.99 -6.29
CA TYR A 15 29.19 -2.79 -4.93
C TYR A 15 28.66 -1.38 -4.70
N LYS A 16 29.36 -0.35 -5.20
CA LYS A 16 28.91 1.06 -5.09
C LYS A 16 27.53 1.29 -5.71
N LYS A 17 27.18 0.55 -6.78
CA LYS A 17 25.92 0.70 -7.50
C LYS A 17 24.80 -0.16 -6.91
N VAL A 18 25.10 -1.43 -6.62
CA VAL A 18 24.06 -2.40 -6.16
C VAL A 18 24.08 -2.66 -4.65
N ARG A 19 24.63 -1.75 -3.84
CA ARG A 19 24.66 -1.87 -2.38
C ARG A 19 23.24 -1.94 -1.81
N SER A 20 22.80 -3.16 -1.43
CA SER A 20 21.47 -3.45 -0.88
C SER A 20 21.55 -4.78 -0.12
N ASP A 21 20.76 -4.97 0.93
CA ASP A 21 20.88 -6.14 1.82
C ASP A 21 20.42 -7.45 1.16
N ASP A 22 19.65 -7.34 0.07
CA ASP A 22 19.23 -8.49 -0.75
C ASP A 22 20.28 -8.97 -1.76
N VAL A 23 21.37 -8.20 -2.00
CA VAL A 23 22.44 -8.58 -2.91
C VAL A 23 23.57 -9.26 -2.14
N LYS A 24 23.93 -10.48 -2.58
CA LYS A 24 25.01 -11.28 -1.97
C LYS A 24 26.28 -11.20 -2.79
N PHE A 25 27.41 -11.06 -2.09
CA PHE A 25 28.76 -11.07 -2.61
C PHE A 25 29.50 -12.24 -1.97
N THR A 26 29.62 -13.35 -2.70
CA THR A 26 30.24 -14.58 -2.18
C THR A 26 31.61 -14.79 -2.81
N LYS A 27 32.66 -14.84 -2.00
CA LYS A 27 34.00 -15.17 -2.48
C LYS A 27 34.08 -16.67 -2.82
N ILE A 28 34.64 -16.99 -3.98
CA ILE A 28 34.77 -18.35 -4.50
C ILE A 28 36.20 -18.57 -4.98
N LYS A 29 36.69 -19.80 -4.83
CA LYS A 29 37.94 -20.24 -5.45
C LYS A 29 37.66 -20.67 -6.89
N ALA A 30 38.50 -20.29 -7.83
CA ALA A 30 38.46 -20.68 -9.23
C ALA A 30 39.84 -21.19 -9.63
N GLY A 31 40.05 -22.53 -9.46
CA GLY A 31 41.39 -23.13 -9.57
C GLY A 31 42.35 -22.50 -8.58
N SER A 32 43.50 -21.97 -9.06
CA SER A 32 44.47 -21.23 -8.23
C SER A 32 44.13 -19.74 -8.06
N GLY A 33 43.06 -19.24 -8.70
CA GLY A 33 42.60 -17.86 -8.61
C GLY A 33 41.45 -17.68 -7.65
N THR A 34 41.10 -16.40 -7.42
CA THR A 34 39.94 -16.00 -6.60
C THR A 34 38.90 -15.28 -7.46
N GLY A 35 37.63 -15.50 -7.16
CA GLY A 35 36.52 -14.81 -7.79
C GLY A 35 35.47 -14.37 -6.78
N VAL A 36 34.55 -13.54 -7.21
CA VAL A 36 33.38 -13.11 -6.46
C VAL A 36 32.14 -13.38 -7.29
N LEU A 37 31.24 -14.17 -6.72
CA LEU A 37 29.90 -14.41 -7.26
C LEU A 37 28.93 -13.41 -6.65
N ILE A 38 28.19 -12.71 -7.51
CA ILE A 38 27.26 -11.63 -7.12
C ILE A 38 25.89 -12.00 -7.65
N TYR A 39 24.89 -12.01 -6.79
CA TYR A 39 23.51 -12.32 -7.16
C TYR A 39 22.52 -11.72 -6.16
N VAL A 40 21.27 -11.55 -6.59
CA VAL A 40 20.16 -11.14 -5.71
C VAL A 40 19.63 -12.40 -4.99
N LYS A 41 19.61 -12.35 -3.64
CA LYS A 41 19.04 -13.41 -2.80
C LYS A 41 17.58 -13.63 -3.23
N ASP A 42 17.18 -14.91 -3.27
CA ASP A 42 15.81 -15.33 -3.56
C ASP A 42 15.27 -15.04 -5.00
N MET A 43 16.13 -14.54 -5.91
CA MET A 43 15.84 -14.45 -7.36
C MET A 43 16.62 -15.48 -8.19
N VAL A 44 17.59 -16.16 -7.60
CA VAL A 44 18.48 -17.13 -8.25
C VAL A 44 18.19 -18.53 -7.76
N ASP A 45 18.21 -19.49 -8.68
CA ASP A 45 18.13 -20.92 -8.37
C ASP A 45 19.43 -21.38 -7.71
N LYS A 46 19.37 -21.67 -6.40
CA LYS A 46 20.53 -22.06 -5.61
C LYS A 46 21.09 -23.43 -6.01
N ASP A 47 20.23 -24.34 -6.47
CA ASP A 47 20.63 -25.66 -6.92
C ASP A 47 21.41 -25.54 -8.22
N LYS A 48 20.86 -24.82 -9.21
CA LYS A 48 21.57 -24.52 -10.46
C LYS A 48 22.84 -23.71 -10.26
N LEU A 49 22.84 -22.78 -9.28
CA LEU A 49 24.03 -21.99 -8.92
C LEU A 49 25.13 -22.91 -8.40
N GLY A 50 24.78 -23.90 -7.58
CA GLY A 50 25.69 -24.95 -7.09
C GLY A 50 26.24 -25.84 -8.23
N GLU A 51 25.35 -26.38 -9.04
CA GLU A 51 25.69 -27.35 -10.08
C GLU A 51 26.39 -26.70 -11.29
N LEU A 52 25.88 -25.58 -11.79
CA LEU A 52 26.35 -25.00 -13.06
C LEU A 52 27.50 -24.00 -12.90
N ILE A 53 27.73 -23.47 -11.69
CA ILE A 53 28.75 -22.43 -11.46
C ILE A 53 29.76 -22.90 -10.43
N ILE A 54 29.31 -23.23 -9.21
CA ILE A 54 30.22 -23.52 -8.11
C ILE A 54 30.96 -24.84 -8.34
N GLY A 55 30.27 -25.92 -8.69
CA GLY A 55 30.83 -27.23 -8.95
C GLY A 55 31.95 -27.21 -10.02
N PRO A 56 31.68 -26.69 -11.22
CA PRO A 56 32.71 -26.56 -12.27
C PRO A 56 33.92 -25.71 -11.87
N LEU A 57 33.75 -24.67 -11.06
CA LEU A 57 34.84 -23.83 -10.57
C LEU A 57 35.78 -24.60 -9.61
N TYR A 58 35.22 -25.48 -8.77
CA TYR A 58 36.03 -26.32 -7.89
C TYR A 58 36.83 -27.39 -8.65
N SER A 59 36.31 -27.88 -9.78
CA SER A 59 36.97 -28.86 -10.65
C SER A 59 38.06 -28.26 -11.56
N LEU A 60 38.16 -26.93 -11.60
CA LEU A 60 39.11 -26.22 -12.46
C LEU A 60 40.55 -26.35 -11.92
N SER A 61 41.48 -26.88 -12.72
CA SER A 61 42.89 -27.02 -12.37
C SER A 61 43.73 -25.90 -12.94
N GLY A 62 44.60 -25.26 -12.10
CA GLY A 62 45.55 -24.21 -12.53
C GLY A 62 44.99 -22.81 -12.60
N LYS A 63 45.69 -21.89 -13.28
CA LYS A 63 45.25 -20.49 -13.41
C LYS A 63 43.98 -20.36 -14.27
N PRO A 64 42.97 -19.61 -13.80
CA PRO A 64 41.77 -19.34 -14.59
C PRO A 64 42.12 -18.41 -15.76
N THR A 65 41.79 -18.87 -16.98
CA THR A 65 41.84 -18.04 -18.21
C THR A 65 40.45 -17.97 -18.80
N GLU A 66 40.18 -16.92 -19.55
CA GLU A 66 38.84 -16.69 -20.13
C GLU A 66 38.38 -17.89 -20.98
N SER A 67 39.25 -18.44 -21.82
CA SER A 67 38.94 -19.63 -22.63
C SER A 67 38.70 -20.92 -21.84
N LYS A 68 39.41 -21.11 -20.71
CA LYS A 68 39.14 -22.26 -19.81
C LYS A 68 37.81 -22.14 -19.10
N LEU A 69 37.46 -20.93 -18.67
CA LEU A 69 36.18 -20.65 -18.01
C LEU A 69 35.00 -20.76 -18.96
N GLU A 70 35.15 -20.33 -20.20
CA GLU A 70 34.15 -20.52 -21.24
C GLU A 70 33.83 -22.01 -21.48
N LYS A 71 34.83 -22.86 -21.46
CA LYS A 71 34.66 -24.31 -21.61
C LYS A 71 34.15 -24.99 -20.34
N CYS A 72 34.48 -24.46 -19.17
CA CYS A 72 34.13 -24.99 -17.88
C CYS A 72 32.62 -24.90 -17.59
N PHE A 73 31.99 -23.80 -17.98
CA PHE A 73 30.58 -23.54 -17.71
C PHE A 73 29.69 -24.11 -18.82
N LEU A 74 28.90 -25.09 -18.50
CA LEU A 74 27.96 -25.78 -19.43
C LEU A 74 26.57 -25.09 -19.46
N SER A 75 26.43 -23.89 -18.87
CA SER A 75 25.15 -23.18 -18.89
C SER A 75 24.82 -22.64 -20.29
N PRO A 76 23.64 -22.97 -20.85
CA PRO A 76 23.22 -22.47 -22.17
C PRO A 76 22.97 -20.95 -22.18
N GLU A 77 22.61 -20.36 -21.05
CA GLU A 77 22.37 -18.94 -20.89
C GLU A 77 23.55 -18.23 -20.22
N LYS A 78 24.76 -18.46 -20.74
CA LYS A 78 25.98 -17.81 -20.29
C LYS A 78 26.38 -16.69 -21.24
N THR A 79 26.69 -15.51 -20.72
CA THR A 79 27.22 -14.39 -21.48
C THR A 79 28.45 -13.78 -20.81
N ALA A 80 29.49 -13.49 -21.60
CA ALA A 80 30.66 -12.77 -21.13
C ALA A 80 30.46 -11.26 -21.36
N VAL A 81 30.59 -10.47 -20.30
CA VAL A 81 30.31 -9.03 -20.31
C VAL A 81 31.51 -8.25 -19.78
N SER A 82 31.98 -7.29 -20.55
CA SER A 82 33.14 -6.43 -20.20
C SER A 82 32.75 -5.04 -19.66
N ASP A 83 31.46 -4.77 -19.53
CA ASP A 83 30.95 -3.49 -19.04
C ASP A 83 30.25 -3.65 -17.69
N THR A 84 30.74 -2.89 -16.69
CA THR A 84 30.18 -2.89 -15.31
C THR A 84 28.69 -2.56 -15.29
N ASP A 85 28.21 -1.66 -16.18
CA ASP A 85 26.81 -1.25 -16.19
C ASP A 85 25.90 -2.39 -16.67
N LYS A 86 26.35 -3.15 -17.65
CA LYS A 86 25.65 -4.35 -18.13
C LYS A 86 25.65 -5.46 -17.05
N VAL A 87 26.75 -5.63 -16.32
CA VAL A 87 26.81 -6.57 -15.18
C VAL A 87 25.82 -6.19 -14.09
N VAL A 88 25.77 -4.92 -13.74
CA VAL A 88 24.80 -4.39 -12.76
C VAL A 88 23.36 -4.61 -13.24
N SER A 89 23.06 -4.32 -14.49
CA SER A 89 21.73 -4.55 -15.07
C SER A 89 21.32 -6.02 -15.01
N ALA A 90 22.22 -6.94 -15.32
CA ALA A 90 21.97 -8.37 -15.25
C ALA A 90 21.68 -8.83 -13.79
N ILE A 91 22.50 -8.41 -12.84
CA ILE A 91 22.30 -8.73 -11.41
C ILE A 91 20.93 -8.24 -10.93
N VAL A 92 20.56 -7.01 -11.26
CA VAL A 92 19.28 -6.42 -10.86
C VAL A 92 18.10 -7.14 -11.53
N SER A 93 18.29 -7.69 -12.73
CA SER A 93 17.30 -8.50 -13.44
C SER A 93 17.14 -9.92 -12.90
N GLY A 94 17.97 -10.32 -11.92
CA GLY A 94 17.92 -11.65 -11.28
C GLY A 94 18.90 -12.68 -11.84
N ASP A 95 19.88 -12.26 -12.64
CA ASP A 95 20.97 -13.13 -13.09
C ASP A 95 22.10 -13.16 -12.06
N ALA A 96 22.91 -14.22 -12.09
CA ALA A 96 24.12 -14.29 -11.29
C ALA A 96 25.32 -13.82 -12.11
N ALA A 97 26.21 -13.01 -11.51
CA ALA A 97 27.43 -12.55 -12.16
C ALA A 97 28.66 -13.05 -11.41
N LEU A 98 29.62 -13.60 -12.13
CA LEU A 98 30.91 -14.07 -11.62
C LEU A 98 32.02 -13.18 -12.14
N ILE A 99 32.80 -12.59 -11.23
CA ILE A 99 33.98 -11.79 -11.52
C ILE A 99 35.18 -12.52 -10.97
N ILE A 100 36.24 -12.74 -11.79
CA ILE A 100 37.43 -13.46 -11.44
C ILE A 100 38.65 -12.55 -11.56
N ASP A 101 39.60 -12.70 -10.66
CA ASP A 101 40.82 -11.91 -10.65
C ASP A 101 41.69 -12.19 -11.89
N GLY A 102 42.26 -11.14 -12.45
CA GLY A 102 43.07 -11.21 -13.67
C GLY A 102 42.28 -11.22 -14.98
N ILE A 103 40.92 -11.28 -14.94
CA ILE A 103 40.07 -11.34 -16.13
C ILE A 103 39.28 -10.04 -16.30
N LYS A 104 39.22 -9.50 -17.52
CA LYS A 104 38.53 -8.23 -17.84
C LYS A 104 37.05 -8.40 -18.15
N THR A 105 36.56 -9.63 -18.11
CA THR A 105 35.15 -9.98 -18.38
C THR A 105 34.50 -10.58 -17.16
N ALA A 106 33.23 -10.29 -16.91
CA ALA A 106 32.39 -10.98 -15.98
C ALA A 106 31.53 -12.00 -16.74
N PHE A 107 31.33 -13.17 -16.14
CA PHE A 107 30.40 -14.17 -16.66
C PHE A 107 29.05 -13.97 -16.01
N VAL A 108 28.01 -13.76 -16.81
CA VAL A 108 26.62 -13.62 -16.37
C VAL A 108 25.87 -14.89 -16.73
N PHE A 109 25.11 -15.44 -15.77
CA PHE A 109 24.36 -16.67 -15.89
C PHE A 109 22.88 -16.44 -15.70
N GLY A 110 22.06 -16.81 -16.67
CA GLY A 110 20.60 -16.78 -16.65
C GLY A 110 20.02 -17.93 -15.82
N ILE A 111 20.14 -17.87 -14.50
CA ILE A 111 19.65 -18.89 -13.58
C ILE A 111 18.53 -18.35 -12.68
N LYS A 112 17.63 -17.56 -13.27
CA LYS A 112 16.50 -16.98 -12.55
C LYS A 112 15.56 -18.04 -12.02
N LYS A 113 15.17 -17.91 -10.76
CA LYS A 113 14.10 -18.68 -10.14
C LYS A 113 13.12 -17.73 -9.50
N PHE A 114 11.98 -17.58 -10.14
CA PHE A 114 10.86 -16.91 -9.52
C PHE A 114 9.98 -17.96 -8.86
N GLU A 115 9.68 -17.83 -7.59
CA GLU A 115 8.69 -18.70 -6.96
C GLU A 115 7.35 -18.50 -7.66
N LYS A 116 6.90 -19.54 -8.37
CA LYS A 116 5.63 -19.56 -9.12
C LYS A 116 4.45 -19.98 -8.23
N ARG A 117 4.62 -20.11 -6.91
CA ARG A 117 3.50 -20.46 -6.02
C ARG A 117 2.41 -19.43 -6.15
N ALA A 118 1.20 -19.90 -6.25
CA ALA A 118 -0.03 -19.17 -6.57
C ALA A 118 -0.05 -17.79 -5.92
N ILE A 119 0.41 -16.78 -6.68
CA ILE A 119 0.19 -15.38 -6.37
C ILE A 119 -1.29 -15.18 -6.60
N THR A 120 -2.08 -15.26 -5.53
CA THR A 120 -3.52 -15.10 -5.57
C THR A 120 -3.88 -13.62 -5.59
N GLU A 121 -5.04 -13.31 -6.15
CA GLU A 121 -5.60 -11.97 -6.07
C GLU A 121 -5.93 -11.65 -4.61
N PRO A 122 -5.50 -10.48 -4.09
CA PRO A 122 -5.80 -10.09 -2.73
C PRO A 122 -7.31 -9.99 -2.51
N PRO A 123 -7.86 -10.59 -1.44
CA PRO A 123 -9.29 -10.58 -1.18
C PRO A 123 -9.85 -9.18 -0.90
N THR A 124 -9.01 -8.27 -0.39
CA THR A 124 -9.41 -6.90 -0.01
C THR A 124 -9.25 -5.89 -1.13
N SER A 125 -8.45 -6.19 -2.18
CA SER A 125 -8.10 -5.27 -3.26
C SER A 125 -8.32 -5.90 -4.65
N THR A 126 -9.51 -6.47 -4.86
CA THR A 126 -9.90 -7.06 -6.14
C THR A 126 -10.01 -6.00 -7.23
N VAL A 127 -9.57 -6.32 -8.45
CA VAL A 127 -9.65 -5.41 -9.60
C VAL A 127 -10.26 -6.09 -10.81
N ILE A 128 -11.18 -5.38 -11.47
CA ILE A 128 -11.77 -5.85 -12.74
C ILE A 128 -10.73 -5.74 -13.86
N LYS A 129 -9.94 -4.67 -13.86
CA LYS A 129 -8.92 -4.39 -14.86
C LYS A 129 -7.61 -4.02 -14.16
N GLY A 130 -6.51 -4.66 -14.55
CA GLY A 130 -5.18 -4.43 -13.98
C GLY A 130 -4.51 -5.71 -13.48
N PRO A 131 -3.28 -5.62 -12.95
CA PRO A 131 -2.57 -6.75 -12.36
C PRO A 131 -3.34 -7.34 -11.17
N ARG A 132 -3.43 -8.67 -11.12
CA ARG A 132 -4.10 -9.39 -10.02
C ARG A 132 -3.12 -9.94 -8.99
N GLU A 133 -1.82 -9.71 -9.19
CA GLU A 133 -0.78 -10.15 -8.27
C GLU A 133 -0.91 -9.42 -6.93
N GLY A 134 -0.89 -10.17 -5.83
CA GLY A 134 -0.83 -9.67 -4.46
C GLY A 134 0.46 -10.06 -3.76
N PHE A 135 0.77 -9.41 -2.66
CA PHE A 135 1.80 -9.84 -1.73
C PHE A 135 1.35 -11.08 -0.97
N VAL A 136 2.32 -11.85 -0.50
CA VAL A 136 2.12 -13.07 0.29
C VAL A 136 2.83 -12.94 1.64
N GLU A 137 2.65 -13.89 2.54
CA GLU A 137 3.27 -13.88 3.87
C GLU A 137 4.80 -13.98 3.81
N ASN A 138 5.35 -14.61 2.78
CA ASN A 138 6.79 -14.81 2.62
C ASN A 138 7.49 -13.53 2.14
N LEU A 139 8.34 -12.96 2.99
CA LEU A 139 9.09 -11.73 2.70
C LEU A 139 9.94 -11.84 1.44
N ALA A 140 10.63 -12.97 1.23
CA ALA A 140 11.53 -13.14 0.09
C ALA A 140 10.79 -13.06 -1.26
N VAL A 141 9.58 -13.65 -1.32
CA VAL A 141 8.70 -13.55 -2.49
C VAL A 141 8.30 -12.10 -2.75
N ASN A 142 7.91 -11.38 -1.71
CA ASN A 142 7.49 -9.98 -1.82
C ASN A 142 8.62 -9.06 -2.32
N LEU A 143 9.85 -9.25 -1.82
CA LEU A 143 11.01 -8.50 -2.29
C LEU A 143 11.34 -8.82 -3.75
N SER A 144 11.24 -10.10 -4.14
CA SER A 144 11.45 -10.52 -5.54
C SER A 144 10.41 -9.94 -6.49
N LEU A 145 9.13 -9.85 -6.06
CA LEU A 145 8.07 -9.17 -6.81
C LEU A 145 8.39 -7.69 -7.05
N MET A 146 8.90 -7.00 -6.03
CA MET A 146 9.31 -5.61 -6.17
C MET A 146 10.48 -5.42 -7.11
N ARG A 147 11.50 -6.29 -7.05
CA ARG A 147 12.63 -6.28 -7.99
C ARG A 147 12.17 -6.52 -9.43
N ARG A 148 11.21 -7.42 -9.63
CA ARG A 148 10.63 -7.70 -10.95
C ARG A 148 9.87 -6.49 -11.52
N LYS A 149 9.16 -5.73 -10.67
CA LYS A 149 8.42 -4.51 -11.07
C LYS A 149 9.37 -3.33 -11.31
N LEU A 150 10.41 -3.18 -10.50
CA LEU A 150 11.33 -2.05 -10.52
C LEU A 150 12.78 -2.54 -10.72
N GLN A 151 13.15 -2.81 -11.98
CA GLN A 151 14.46 -3.31 -12.38
C GLN A 151 15.49 -2.17 -12.43
N THR A 152 15.80 -1.59 -11.28
CA THR A 152 16.77 -0.49 -11.15
C THR A 152 17.74 -0.75 -9.99
N GLU A 153 19.01 -0.36 -10.20
CA GLU A 153 20.04 -0.39 -9.17
C GLU A 153 19.75 0.56 -8.01
N LYS A 154 18.90 1.58 -8.25
CA LYS A 154 18.50 2.55 -7.23
C LYS A 154 17.47 2.00 -6.23
N LEU A 155 16.81 0.88 -6.53
CA LEU A 155 15.93 0.21 -5.58
C LEU A 155 16.79 -0.43 -4.48
N LYS A 156 16.58 -0.01 -3.23
CA LYS A 156 17.35 -0.46 -2.08
C LYS A 156 16.45 -1.15 -1.07
N PHE A 157 16.96 -2.23 -0.51
CA PHE A 157 16.37 -2.93 0.62
C PHE A 157 17.28 -2.82 1.84
N SER A 158 16.68 -2.66 3.01
CA SER A 158 17.42 -2.59 4.27
C SER A 158 16.69 -3.39 5.34
N GLU A 159 17.25 -4.50 5.72
CA GLU A 159 16.69 -5.45 6.69
C GLU A 159 17.05 -5.04 8.13
N ILE A 160 16.07 -5.12 9.02
CA ILE A 160 16.19 -4.90 10.47
C ILE A 160 15.38 -6.02 11.14
N LYS A 161 15.92 -6.62 12.20
CA LYS A 161 15.19 -7.63 12.97
C LYS A 161 14.50 -6.98 14.17
N THR A 162 13.25 -7.39 14.42
CA THR A 162 12.40 -6.90 15.52
C THR A 162 11.78 -8.07 16.29
N GLY A 163 11.35 -7.78 17.52
CA GLY A 163 10.80 -8.81 18.42
C GLY A 163 11.87 -9.61 19.15
N LYS A 164 11.78 -9.63 20.48
CA LYS A 164 12.75 -10.28 21.36
C LYS A 164 12.83 -11.80 21.13
N PHE A 165 11.68 -12.44 20.94
CA PHE A 165 11.58 -13.87 20.73
C PHE A 165 11.37 -14.23 19.25
N SER A 166 10.60 -13.42 18.49
CA SER A 166 10.30 -13.74 17.09
C SER A 166 11.45 -13.46 16.12
N ASN A 167 12.33 -12.50 16.44
CA ASN A 167 13.41 -12.07 15.52
C ASN A 167 12.91 -11.82 14.08
N THR A 168 11.70 -11.28 13.95
CA THR A 168 11.01 -11.08 12.68
C THR A 168 11.79 -10.11 11.79
N ALA A 169 12.01 -10.49 10.54
CA ALA A 169 12.65 -9.63 9.56
C ALA A 169 11.70 -8.51 9.12
N VAL A 170 12.14 -7.27 9.25
CA VAL A 170 11.43 -6.07 8.78
C VAL A 170 12.32 -5.38 7.76
N THR A 171 11.85 -5.27 6.52
CA THR A 171 12.65 -4.73 5.42
C THR A 171 12.08 -3.44 4.89
N LEU A 172 12.89 -2.38 4.90
CA LEU A 172 12.58 -1.12 4.22
C LEU A 172 12.90 -1.26 2.73
N CYS A 173 12.02 -0.73 1.90
CA CYS A 173 12.18 -0.67 0.44
C CYS A 173 11.97 0.77 -0.04
N TYR A 174 12.94 1.31 -0.78
CA TYR A 174 12.92 2.69 -1.26
C TYR A 174 13.82 2.89 -2.49
N ILE A 175 13.62 3.99 -3.23
CA ILE A 175 14.49 4.38 -4.34
C ILE A 175 15.49 5.43 -3.85
N GLU A 176 16.77 5.10 -3.95
CA GLU A 176 17.88 6.00 -3.63
C GLU A 176 17.87 7.23 -4.56
N GLY A 177 17.99 8.43 -3.95
CA GLY A 177 17.92 9.71 -4.67
C GLY A 177 16.50 10.24 -4.90
N VAL A 178 15.45 9.44 -4.66
CA VAL A 178 14.04 9.86 -4.73
C VAL A 178 13.45 9.98 -3.33
N ALA A 179 13.57 8.95 -2.51
CA ALA A 179 13.14 9.00 -1.11
C ALA A 179 14.06 9.90 -0.27
N ASP A 180 13.48 10.63 0.69
CA ASP A 180 14.23 11.50 1.59
C ASP A 180 15.11 10.68 2.54
N PRO A 181 16.45 10.92 2.57
CA PRO A 181 17.35 10.25 3.48
C PRO A 181 17.02 10.46 4.97
N LYS A 182 16.46 11.63 5.33
CA LYS A 182 16.03 11.92 6.70
C LYS A 182 14.86 11.04 7.11
N LEU A 183 13.89 10.88 6.22
CA LEU A 183 12.74 10.00 6.42
C LEU A 183 13.19 8.54 6.60
N ILE A 184 14.06 8.04 5.73
CA ILE A 184 14.60 6.68 5.82
C ILE A 184 15.29 6.46 7.18
N LYS A 185 16.13 7.41 7.62
CA LYS A 185 16.82 7.34 8.91
C LYS A 185 15.82 7.32 10.06
N LYS A 186 14.82 8.21 10.06
CA LYS A 186 13.78 8.31 11.10
C LYS A 186 12.99 7.00 11.23
N ILE A 187 12.60 6.40 10.10
CA ILE A 187 11.88 5.12 10.08
C ILE A 187 12.78 4.00 10.64
N LYS A 188 14.05 3.90 10.20
CA LYS A 188 15.01 2.92 10.71
C LYS A 188 15.19 3.02 12.21
N GLU A 189 15.34 4.23 12.74
CA GLU A 189 15.50 4.46 14.18
C GLU A 189 14.25 4.05 14.96
N LYS A 190 13.04 4.35 14.43
CA LYS A 190 11.80 3.93 15.08
C LYS A 190 11.65 2.40 15.10
N ILE A 191 11.94 1.71 13.98
CA ILE A 191 11.88 0.25 13.91
C ILE A 191 12.87 -0.40 14.88
N LYS A 192 14.12 0.11 14.96
CA LYS A 192 15.13 -0.39 15.92
C LYS A 192 14.73 -0.22 17.38
N LYS A 193 13.87 0.76 17.68
CA LYS A 193 13.36 1.01 19.04
C LYS A 193 12.17 0.14 19.41
N ILE A 194 11.64 -0.67 18.47
CA ILE A 194 10.55 -1.59 18.79
C ILE A 194 11.08 -2.67 19.73
N SER A 195 10.61 -2.62 20.97
CA SER A 195 10.96 -3.58 22.02
C SER A 195 9.68 -4.26 22.48
N ILE A 196 9.30 -5.32 21.78
CA ILE A 196 8.15 -6.20 22.07
C ILE A 196 8.63 -7.65 21.96
N ASP A 197 7.88 -8.55 22.56
CA ASP A 197 8.22 -9.99 22.55
C ASP A 197 8.20 -10.56 21.13
N ALA A 198 7.15 -10.26 20.37
CA ALA A 198 7.01 -10.75 18.99
C ALA A 198 6.35 -9.70 18.09
N THR A 199 6.85 -9.60 16.86
CA THR A 199 6.22 -8.85 15.76
C THR A 199 5.54 -9.85 14.84
N LEU A 200 4.24 -10.03 15.00
CA LEU A 200 3.49 -11.08 14.31
C LEU A 200 2.90 -10.63 12.97
N ASP A 201 2.69 -9.32 12.81
CA ASP A 201 2.10 -8.75 11.59
C ASP A 201 2.56 -7.30 11.38
N SER A 202 2.39 -6.80 10.16
CA SER A 202 2.68 -5.41 9.78
C SER A 202 1.91 -4.38 10.61
N SER A 203 0.71 -4.69 11.08
CA SER A 203 -0.10 -3.80 11.92
C SER A 203 0.58 -3.44 13.25
N TYR A 204 1.39 -4.35 13.82
CA TYR A 204 2.21 -4.04 15.00
C TYR A 204 3.24 -2.95 14.67
N VAL A 205 3.96 -3.12 13.58
CA VAL A 205 4.98 -2.14 13.13
C VAL A 205 4.31 -0.81 12.80
N ALA A 206 3.15 -0.81 12.14
CA ALA A 206 2.39 0.41 11.82
C ALA A 206 2.05 1.24 13.05
N LYS A 207 1.65 0.61 14.17
CA LYS A 207 1.37 1.29 15.44
C LYS A 207 2.59 1.98 16.03
N PHE A 208 3.78 1.37 15.93
CA PHE A 208 5.03 1.99 16.39
C PHE A 208 5.54 3.09 15.45
N LEU A 209 5.25 2.97 14.15
CA LEU A 209 5.59 3.97 13.16
C LEU A 209 4.67 5.19 13.22
N SER A 210 3.43 5.05 13.68
CA SER A 210 2.50 6.16 13.87
C SER A 210 3.05 7.19 14.84
N GLU A 211 2.95 8.48 14.49
CA GLU A 211 3.45 9.59 15.31
C GLU A 211 2.47 9.96 16.42
N HIS A 212 1.17 9.89 16.13
CA HIS A 212 0.08 10.15 17.09
C HIS A 212 -0.65 8.85 17.40
N LYS A 213 -0.37 8.27 18.55
CA LYS A 213 -0.89 6.95 18.96
C LYS A 213 -2.40 6.92 19.21
N THR A 214 -3.00 8.06 19.53
CA THR A 214 -4.44 8.21 19.83
C THR A 214 -5.26 8.70 18.65
N SER A 215 -4.67 8.81 17.46
CA SER A 215 -5.39 9.26 16.27
C SER A 215 -6.43 8.25 15.84
N LEU A 216 -7.64 8.74 15.52
CA LEU A 216 -8.70 7.94 14.89
C LEU A 216 -8.33 7.56 13.45
N PHE A 217 -7.56 8.42 12.78
CA PHE A 217 -7.12 8.19 11.40
C PHE A 217 -5.75 7.53 11.36
N ARG A 218 -5.57 6.64 10.40
CA ARG A 218 -4.27 6.01 10.16
C ARG A 218 -3.23 7.05 9.70
N GLN A 219 -1.97 6.82 10.02
CA GLN A 219 -0.85 7.69 9.65
C GLN A 219 0.20 6.94 8.83
N VAL A 220 -0.01 5.66 8.63
CA VAL A 220 0.80 4.76 7.82
C VAL A 220 -0.13 4.13 6.80
N GLY A 221 0.18 4.30 5.52
CA GLY A 221 -0.54 3.66 4.45
C GLY A 221 -0.23 2.16 4.39
N ASN A 222 -1.10 1.40 3.76
CA ASN A 222 -0.92 -0.03 3.53
C ASN A 222 -1.31 -0.39 2.09
N THR A 223 -0.83 -1.51 1.61
CA THR A 223 -1.25 -2.09 0.34
C THR A 223 -0.85 -3.56 0.25
N GLU A 224 -1.71 -4.38 -0.36
CA GLU A 224 -1.43 -5.77 -0.69
C GLU A 224 -0.95 -5.93 -2.13
N LYS A 225 -0.88 -4.83 -2.92
CA LYS A 225 -0.61 -4.89 -4.36
C LYS A 225 0.76 -4.35 -4.73
N PRO A 226 1.58 -5.17 -5.43
CA PRO A 226 2.94 -4.77 -5.85
C PRO A 226 2.97 -3.60 -6.84
N ASP A 227 1.97 -3.46 -7.70
CA ASP A 227 1.86 -2.37 -8.67
C ASP A 227 1.61 -1.02 -8.00
N ILE A 228 0.71 -0.99 -7.00
CA ILE A 228 0.44 0.21 -6.20
C ILE A 228 1.67 0.60 -5.40
N LEU A 229 2.30 -0.39 -4.75
CA LEU A 229 3.50 -0.13 -3.97
C LEU A 229 4.63 0.42 -4.83
N ALA A 230 4.82 -0.15 -6.03
CA ALA A 230 5.81 0.35 -6.98
C ALA A 230 5.55 1.81 -7.37
N ALA A 231 4.28 2.17 -7.65
CA ALA A 231 3.88 3.55 -7.93
C ALA A 231 4.20 4.48 -6.75
N LYS A 232 3.84 4.10 -5.53
CA LYS A 232 4.10 4.87 -4.30
C LYS A 232 5.60 5.07 -4.03
N ILE A 233 6.43 4.03 -4.23
CA ILE A 233 7.90 4.12 -4.09
C ILE A 233 8.50 5.05 -5.14
N LEU A 234 8.00 5.02 -6.38
CA LEU A 234 8.39 5.93 -7.44
C LEU A 234 8.03 7.39 -7.14
N GLU A 235 7.04 7.63 -6.28
CA GLU A 235 6.71 8.96 -5.76
C GLU A 235 7.64 9.46 -4.66
N GLY A 236 8.52 8.62 -4.12
CA GLY A 236 9.46 8.98 -3.07
C GLY A 236 9.10 8.47 -1.67
N ARG A 237 8.07 7.67 -1.55
CA ARG A 237 7.69 7.01 -0.29
C ARG A 237 8.64 5.87 0.05
N VAL A 238 8.69 5.54 1.32
CA VAL A 238 9.40 4.38 1.86
C VAL A 238 8.37 3.31 2.17
N ALA A 239 8.60 2.11 1.65
CA ALA A 239 7.80 0.95 2.02
C ALA A 239 8.47 0.16 3.13
N VAL A 240 7.66 -0.50 3.97
CA VAL A 240 8.13 -1.40 5.04
C VAL A 240 7.39 -2.72 4.90
N PHE A 241 8.15 -3.78 4.69
CA PHE A 241 7.68 -5.16 4.68
C PHE A 241 7.98 -5.83 6.02
N VAL A 242 7.08 -6.68 6.46
CA VAL A 242 7.24 -7.50 7.66
C VAL A 242 7.08 -8.96 7.25
N ASP A 243 8.00 -9.80 7.65
CA ASP A 243 7.92 -11.23 7.39
C ASP A 243 6.70 -11.83 8.11
N GLY A 244 5.96 -12.68 7.41
CA GLY A 244 4.68 -13.22 7.89
C GLY A 244 3.45 -12.37 7.57
N SER A 245 3.60 -11.20 6.88
CA SER A 245 2.48 -10.32 6.54
C SER A 245 2.38 -10.08 5.02
N PRO A 246 1.19 -10.25 4.41
CA PRO A 246 0.95 -9.94 3.00
C PRO A 246 0.74 -8.43 2.75
N ILE A 247 0.86 -7.60 3.79
CA ILE A 247 0.61 -6.17 3.72
C ILE A 247 1.92 -5.40 3.79
N ALA A 248 2.21 -4.60 2.77
CA ALA A 248 3.29 -3.64 2.77
C ALA A 248 2.81 -2.29 3.31
N LEU A 249 3.55 -1.72 4.25
CA LEU A 249 3.29 -0.39 4.80
C LEU A 249 3.96 0.69 3.93
N THR A 250 3.36 1.88 3.85
CA THR A 250 3.90 3.01 3.08
C THR A 250 3.95 4.30 3.90
N ILE A 251 5.05 5.04 3.83
CA ILE A 251 5.31 6.26 4.57
C ILE A 251 5.99 7.30 3.64
N PRO A 252 5.57 8.57 3.67
CA PRO A 252 4.43 9.13 4.40
C PRO A 252 3.08 8.73 3.82
N TYR A 253 2.03 8.93 4.59
CA TYR A 253 0.65 8.66 4.21
C TYR A 253 -0.14 9.97 4.07
N ILE A 254 -1.06 10.02 3.12
CA ILE A 254 -2.04 11.09 2.92
C ILE A 254 -3.43 10.47 2.78
N ILE A 255 -4.46 11.09 3.38
CA ILE A 255 -5.83 10.54 3.40
C ILE A 255 -6.44 10.38 2.00
N MET A 256 -5.97 11.17 1.04
CA MET A 256 -6.45 11.09 -0.35
C MET A 256 -6.17 9.74 -1.02
N GLU A 257 -5.21 8.97 -0.51
CA GLU A 257 -4.93 7.62 -1.01
C GLU A 257 -6.12 6.67 -0.85
N ASP A 258 -6.92 6.87 0.20
CA ASP A 258 -8.05 5.99 0.50
C ASP A 258 -9.21 6.20 -0.47
N PHE A 259 -9.26 7.37 -1.11
CA PHE A 259 -10.20 7.65 -2.20
C PHE A 259 -9.74 7.16 -3.57
N GLN A 260 -8.52 6.65 -3.67
CA GLN A 260 -7.92 6.12 -4.90
C GLN A 260 -8.04 4.60 -4.92
N SER A 261 -8.69 4.05 -5.94
CA SER A 261 -8.68 2.62 -6.20
C SER A 261 -7.59 2.26 -7.21
N PRO A 262 -6.99 1.06 -7.12
CA PRO A 262 -6.06 0.55 -8.14
C PRO A 262 -6.61 0.65 -9.55
N SER A 263 -7.89 0.36 -9.73
CA SER A 263 -8.59 0.40 -11.01
C SER A 263 -8.61 1.78 -11.67
N ASP A 264 -8.54 2.87 -10.89
CA ASP A 264 -8.55 4.25 -11.41
C ASP A 264 -7.37 4.53 -12.34
N TYR A 265 -6.26 3.80 -12.18
CA TYR A 265 -5.07 3.94 -13.01
C TYR A 265 -5.12 3.16 -14.32
N TYR A 266 -6.08 2.24 -14.43
CA TYR A 266 -6.27 1.37 -15.61
C TYR A 266 -7.48 1.74 -16.46
N TYR A 267 -8.35 2.64 -15.96
CA TYR A 267 -9.48 3.22 -16.69
C TYR A 267 -9.14 4.58 -17.32
N SER A 268 -10.04 5.09 -18.13
CA SER A 268 -9.92 6.43 -18.69
C SER A 268 -9.94 7.48 -17.57
N PRO A 269 -9.24 8.62 -17.72
CA PRO A 269 -9.22 9.69 -16.71
C PRO A 269 -10.61 10.20 -16.34
N TYR A 270 -11.55 10.22 -17.27
CA TYR A 270 -12.92 10.65 -17.04
C TYR A 270 -13.67 9.70 -16.09
N ASN A 271 -13.60 8.37 -16.36
CA ASN A 271 -14.23 7.37 -15.52
C ASN A 271 -13.60 7.34 -14.11
N ALA A 272 -12.27 7.45 -14.02
CA ALA A 272 -11.57 7.50 -12.76
C ALA A 272 -11.96 8.74 -11.94
N THR A 273 -12.11 9.91 -12.60
CA THR A 273 -12.54 11.15 -11.96
C THR A 273 -13.96 11.01 -11.41
N LEU A 274 -14.90 10.51 -12.23
CA LEU A 274 -16.27 10.28 -11.79
C LEU A 274 -16.32 9.33 -10.59
N ALA A 275 -15.59 8.22 -10.63
CA ALA A 275 -15.53 7.26 -9.53
C ALA A 275 -15.00 7.88 -8.23
N ARG A 276 -13.96 8.72 -8.30
CA ARG A 276 -13.41 9.44 -7.15
C ARG A 276 -14.42 10.44 -6.58
N LEU A 277 -15.12 11.18 -7.43
CA LEU A 277 -16.17 12.11 -6.99
C LEU A 277 -17.33 11.37 -6.32
N ILE A 278 -17.75 10.21 -6.86
CA ILE A 278 -18.77 9.38 -6.24
C ILE A 278 -18.30 8.88 -4.85
N ARG A 279 -17.08 8.42 -4.70
CA ARG A 279 -16.53 7.99 -3.39
C ARG A 279 -16.53 9.14 -2.38
N LEU A 280 -16.09 10.33 -2.80
CA LEU A 280 -16.11 11.51 -1.92
C LEU A 280 -17.53 11.90 -1.51
N PHE A 281 -18.45 11.93 -2.46
CA PHE A 281 -19.87 12.19 -2.17
C PHE A 281 -20.44 11.12 -1.23
N SER A 282 -20.20 9.84 -1.50
CA SER A 282 -20.69 8.73 -0.70
C SER A 282 -20.18 8.79 0.74
N ILE A 283 -18.90 9.04 0.98
CA ILE A 283 -18.38 9.12 2.35
C ILE A 283 -18.99 10.34 3.09
N THR A 284 -19.19 11.46 2.42
CA THR A 284 -19.84 12.64 2.98
C THR A 284 -21.30 12.35 3.34
N VAL A 285 -22.04 11.72 2.45
CA VAL A 285 -23.43 11.31 2.68
C VAL A 285 -23.50 10.29 3.82
N SER A 286 -22.62 9.28 3.82
CA SER A 286 -22.57 8.28 4.89
C SER A 286 -22.38 8.93 6.26
N LEU A 287 -21.54 9.93 6.39
CA LEU A 287 -21.24 10.60 7.64
C LEU A 287 -22.38 11.51 8.10
N LEU A 288 -22.93 12.29 7.16
CA LEU A 288 -23.84 13.40 7.52
C LEU A 288 -25.31 13.02 7.48
N LEU A 289 -25.73 12.15 6.56
CA LEU A 289 -27.15 11.95 6.26
C LEU A 289 -27.98 11.49 7.48
N PRO A 290 -27.55 10.50 8.31
CA PRO A 290 -28.30 10.12 9.50
C PRO A 290 -28.45 11.25 10.52
N SER A 291 -27.35 11.99 10.73
CA SER A 291 -27.30 13.11 11.68
C SER A 291 -28.10 14.32 11.19
N LEU A 292 -28.06 14.62 9.90
CA LEU A 292 -28.87 15.66 9.27
C LEU A 292 -30.36 15.37 9.38
N PHE A 293 -30.76 14.11 9.11
CA PHE A 293 -32.15 13.70 9.21
C PHE A 293 -32.70 13.88 10.63
N VAL A 294 -31.99 13.34 11.62
CA VAL A 294 -32.40 13.51 13.04
C VAL A 294 -32.45 14.97 13.47
N SER A 295 -31.46 15.77 13.06
CA SER A 295 -31.43 17.19 13.37
C SER A 295 -32.59 17.95 12.70
N ALA A 296 -32.94 17.61 11.46
CA ALA A 296 -34.06 18.22 10.75
C ALA A 296 -35.39 17.82 11.39
N GLU A 297 -35.54 16.56 11.75
CA GLU A 297 -36.78 16.00 12.32
C GLU A 297 -37.07 16.52 13.73
N LEU A 298 -36.05 16.72 14.57
CA LEU A 298 -36.25 17.17 15.95
C LEU A 298 -36.25 18.69 16.11
N PHE A 299 -35.41 19.40 15.35
CA PHE A 299 -35.15 20.81 15.62
C PHE A 299 -35.52 21.74 14.46
N HIS A 300 -35.60 21.20 13.23
CA HIS A 300 -35.72 22.07 12.02
C HIS A 300 -36.69 21.48 10.98
N LEU A 301 -37.93 21.19 11.41
CA LEU A 301 -38.97 20.64 10.56
C LEU A 301 -39.23 21.46 9.27
N GLN A 302 -38.97 22.77 9.33
CA GLN A 302 -39.13 23.69 8.19
C GLN A 302 -38.14 23.40 7.02
N LEU A 303 -37.07 22.63 7.25
CA LEU A 303 -36.13 22.23 6.19
C LEU A 303 -36.65 21.06 5.35
N ILE A 304 -37.65 20.35 5.86
CA ILE A 304 -38.22 19.17 5.19
C ILE A 304 -39.39 19.61 4.32
N PRO A 305 -39.41 19.26 3.01
CA PRO A 305 -40.55 19.54 2.14
C PRO A 305 -41.85 18.99 2.74
N LEU A 306 -42.93 19.78 2.70
CA LEU A 306 -44.20 19.44 3.38
C LEU A 306 -44.73 18.05 3.03
N SER A 307 -44.69 17.67 1.76
CA SER A 307 -45.15 16.34 1.32
C SER A 307 -44.35 15.19 1.96
N PHE A 308 -43.04 15.37 2.10
CA PHE A 308 -42.17 14.40 2.72
C PHE A 308 -42.32 14.40 4.26
N LEU A 309 -42.50 15.59 4.85
CA LEU A 309 -42.79 15.73 6.28
C LEU A 309 -44.06 14.97 6.67
N LEU A 310 -45.14 15.10 5.90
CA LEU A 310 -46.40 14.38 6.15
C LEU A 310 -46.19 12.84 6.08
N THR A 311 -45.36 12.36 5.15
CA THR A 311 -44.99 10.94 5.07
C THR A 311 -44.21 10.50 6.31
N ILE A 312 -43.23 11.30 6.75
CA ILE A 312 -42.44 11.00 7.97
C ILE A 312 -43.38 10.94 9.18
N VAL A 313 -44.20 11.97 9.42
CA VAL A 313 -45.13 12.02 10.55
C VAL A 313 -46.09 10.83 10.54
N GLY A 314 -46.57 10.43 9.36
CA GLY A 314 -47.41 9.26 9.20
C GLY A 314 -46.69 7.95 9.57
N SER A 315 -45.41 7.82 9.23
CA SER A 315 -44.62 6.63 9.49
C SER A 315 -44.12 6.50 10.93
N ILE A 316 -44.01 7.60 11.67
CA ILE A 316 -43.55 7.62 13.09
C ILE A 316 -44.73 7.41 14.01
N LYS A 317 -45.96 7.64 13.57
CA LYS A 317 -47.14 7.48 14.39
C LYS A 317 -47.26 6.05 14.93
N GLY A 318 -47.10 5.93 16.25
CA GLY A 318 -47.16 4.64 16.97
C GLY A 318 -45.78 4.04 17.32
N ILE A 319 -44.69 4.66 16.88
CA ILE A 319 -43.32 4.21 17.27
C ILE A 319 -43.01 4.71 18.68
N PRO A 320 -42.57 3.80 19.59
CA PRO A 320 -42.36 4.16 21.00
C PRO A 320 -41.05 4.94 21.24
N LEU A 321 -40.12 4.96 20.29
CA LEU A 321 -38.82 5.60 20.41
C LEU A 321 -38.85 7.03 19.85
N SER A 322 -38.09 7.94 20.47
CA SER A 322 -37.87 9.24 19.86
C SER A 322 -36.93 9.08 18.64
N PRO A 323 -36.98 9.99 17.64
CA PRO A 323 -36.19 9.90 16.42
C PRO A 323 -34.68 9.70 16.64
N SER A 324 -34.10 10.36 17.66
CA SER A 324 -32.68 10.17 17.99
C SER A 324 -32.37 8.76 18.46
N TYR A 325 -33.21 8.19 19.37
CA TYR A 325 -32.99 6.85 19.86
C TYR A 325 -33.29 5.79 18.78
N GLU A 326 -34.33 6.02 17.99
CA GLU A 326 -34.66 5.16 16.85
C GLU A 326 -33.49 5.04 15.88
N MET A 327 -32.95 6.20 15.42
CA MET A 327 -31.81 6.24 14.52
C MET A 327 -30.57 5.61 15.13
N PHE A 328 -30.31 5.88 16.43
CA PHE A 328 -29.16 5.33 17.16
C PHE A 328 -29.22 3.80 17.25
N PHE A 329 -30.34 3.24 17.65
CA PHE A 329 -30.50 1.78 17.77
C PHE A 329 -30.50 1.11 16.39
N THR A 330 -31.10 1.72 15.37
CA THR A 330 -31.06 1.19 14.00
C THR A 330 -29.63 1.17 13.46
N LEU A 331 -28.86 2.24 13.70
CA LEU A 331 -27.44 2.29 13.33
C LEU A 331 -26.64 1.23 14.08
N LEU A 332 -26.90 1.04 15.38
CA LEU A 332 -26.24 0.01 16.18
C LEU A 332 -26.54 -1.40 15.67
N ILE A 333 -27.78 -1.69 15.33
CA ILE A 333 -28.17 -2.98 14.72
C ILE A 333 -27.44 -3.20 13.40
N PHE A 334 -27.38 -2.16 12.57
CA PHE A 334 -26.65 -2.22 11.30
C PHE A 334 -25.17 -2.54 11.50
N GLU A 335 -24.49 -1.90 12.46
CA GLU A 335 -23.08 -2.17 12.76
C GLU A 335 -22.86 -3.59 13.34
N ILE A 336 -23.81 -4.08 14.16
CA ILE A 336 -23.76 -5.47 14.66
C ILE A 336 -23.88 -6.47 13.50
N LEU A 337 -24.81 -6.23 12.57
CA LEU A 337 -24.96 -7.08 11.37
C LEU A 337 -23.70 -7.06 10.50
N ASN A 338 -23.12 -5.89 10.31
CA ASN A 338 -21.88 -5.74 9.57
C ASN A 338 -20.71 -6.48 10.23
N GLU A 339 -20.52 -6.31 11.54
CA GLU A 339 -19.47 -6.99 12.31
C GLU A 339 -19.65 -8.52 12.31
N ALA A 340 -20.90 -9.00 12.43
CA ALA A 340 -21.21 -10.41 12.34
C ALA A 340 -20.91 -10.98 10.94
N SER A 341 -21.27 -10.25 9.88
CA SER A 341 -21.05 -10.66 8.49
C SER A 341 -19.57 -10.89 8.16
N VAL A 342 -18.68 -10.05 8.67
CA VAL A 342 -17.22 -10.16 8.47
C VAL A 342 -16.63 -11.39 9.16
N ARG A 343 -17.21 -11.82 10.30
CA ARG A 343 -16.70 -12.96 11.10
C ARG A 343 -17.21 -14.32 10.64
N MET A 344 -18.24 -14.35 9.83
CA MET A 344 -18.83 -15.60 9.35
C MET A 344 -18.13 -16.12 8.10
N PRO A 345 -18.14 -17.44 7.84
CA PRO A 345 -17.75 -17.99 6.54
C PRO A 345 -18.51 -17.31 5.42
N LYS A 346 -17.85 -17.00 4.29
CA LYS A 346 -18.40 -16.16 3.20
C LYS A 346 -19.82 -16.51 2.77
N TYR A 347 -20.15 -17.81 2.65
CA TYR A 347 -21.49 -18.25 2.25
C TYR A 347 -22.55 -17.98 3.32
N VAL A 348 -22.21 -18.21 4.58
CA VAL A 348 -23.12 -17.98 5.71
C VAL A 348 -23.31 -16.47 5.93
N GLY A 349 -22.23 -15.68 5.87
CA GLY A 349 -22.28 -14.23 6.00
C GLY A 349 -23.18 -13.58 4.94
N MET A 350 -23.14 -14.06 3.69
CA MET A 350 -24.02 -13.56 2.63
C MET A 350 -25.49 -13.83 2.95
N VAL A 351 -25.83 -15.06 3.35
CA VAL A 351 -27.22 -15.43 3.71
C VAL A 351 -27.70 -14.62 4.91
N VAL A 352 -26.89 -14.49 5.97
CA VAL A 352 -27.25 -13.70 7.15
C VAL A 352 -27.42 -12.23 6.84
N SER A 353 -26.60 -11.65 5.95
CA SER A 353 -26.75 -10.26 5.51
C SER A 353 -28.07 -10.03 4.75
N ILE A 354 -28.46 -10.95 3.88
CA ILE A 354 -29.73 -10.86 3.15
C ILE A 354 -30.92 -11.05 4.09
N VAL A 355 -30.90 -12.13 4.91
CA VAL A 355 -32.00 -12.44 5.82
C VAL A 355 -32.07 -11.39 6.92
N GLY A 356 -30.95 -10.98 7.51
CA GLY A 356 -30.88 -9.94 8.54
C GLY A 356 -31.38 -8.60 8.00
N GLY A 357 -30.91 -8.15 6.82
CA GLY A 357 -31.30 -6.88 6.22
C GLY A 357 -32.78 -6.86 5.80
N LEU A 358 -33.26 -7.91 5.13
CA LEU A 358 -34.62 -7.96 4.62
C LEU A 358 -35.62 -8.31 5.75
N VAL A 359 -35.43 -9.46 6.41
CA VAL A 359 -36.41 -9.96 7.37
C VAL A 359 -36.46 -9.09 8.62
N LEU A 360 -35.31 -8.77 9.23
CA LEU A 360 -35.30 -7.94 10.44
C LEU A 360 -35.77 -6.51 10.13
N GLY A 361 -35.37 -5.96 8.97
CA GLY A 361 -35.78 -4.61 8.56
C GLY A 361 -37.28 -4.53 8.31
N GLU A 362 -37.83 -5.42 7.49
CA GLU A 362 -39.25 -5.45 7.18
C GLU A 362 -40.11 -5.76 8.42
N THR A 363 -39.69 -6.73 9.24
CA THR A 363 -40.41 -7.09 10.45
C THR A 363 -40.40 -5.94 11.47
N ALA A 364 -39.27 -5.23 11.62
CA ALA A 364 -39.14 -4.11 12.56
C ALA A 364 -40.04 -2.92 12.13
N VAL A 365 -40.16 -2.66 10.83
CA VAL A 365 -41.04 -1.62 10.28
C VAL A 365 -42.51 -2.04 10.45
N ASN A 366 -42.89 -3.28 10.11
CA ASN A 366 -44.25 -3.77 10.21
C ASN A 366 -44.70 -3.87 11.69
N ALA A 367 -43.80 -4.15 12.60
CA ALA A 367 -44.07 -4.15 14.04
C ALA A 367 -44.14 -2.75 14.66
N GLY A 368 -43.90 -1.68 13.89
CA GLY A 368 -43.91 -0.30 14.40
C GLY A 368 -42.79 0.01 15.39
N ILE A 369 -41.66 -0.71 15.31
CA ILE A 369 -40.48 -0.49 16.17
C ILE A 369 -39.56 0.57 15.56
N ILE A 370 -39.42 0.57 14.21
CA ILE A 370 -38.57 1.45 13.42
C ILE A 370 -39.40 2.01 12.25
N SER A 371 -39.22 3.28 11.91
CA SER A 371 -39.89 3.89 10.77
C SER A 371 -39.16 3.51 9.43
N ALA A 372 -39.94 3.43 8.37
CA ALA A 372 -39.40 3.15 7.03
C ALA A 372 -38.38 4.21 6.57
N PRO A 373 -38.56 5.54 6.80
CA PRO A 373 -37.56 6.55 6.49
C PRO A 373 -36.24 6.34 7.23
N THR A 374 -36.25 6.04 8.53
CA THR A 374 -35.05 5.79 9.33
C THR A 374 -34.26 4.60 8.78
N LEU A 375 -34.97 3.50 8.51
CA LEU A 375 -34.34 2.29 7.94
C LEU A 375 -33.72 2.57 6.57
N MET A 376 -34.42 3.29 5.70
CA MET A 376 -33.91 3.66 4.36
C MET A 376 -32.64 4.52 4.45
N ILE A 377 -32.62 5.51 5.36
CA ILE A 377 -31.47 6.43 5.56
C ILE A 377 -30.25 5.66 6.06
N ILE A 378 -30.42 4.78 7.05
CA ILE A 378 -29.33 3.95 7.57
C ILE A 378 -28.79 3.01 6.50
N ALA A 379 -29.68 2.32 5.77
CA ALA A 379 -29.28 1.41 4.71
C ALA A 379 -28.49 2.15 3.60
N PHE A 380 -28.99 3.29 3.13
CA PHE A 380 -28.30 4.09 2.11
C PHE A 380 -26.94 4.64 2.61
N SER A 381 -26.92 5.17 3.83
CA SER A 381 -25.70 5.64 4.49
C SER A 381 -24.67 4.52 4.67
N GLY A 382 -25.11 3.31 4.97
CA GLY A 382 -24.25 2.13 5.07
C GLY A 382 -23.66 1.72 3.72
N ILE A 383 -24.45 1.65 2.68
CA ILE A 383 -23.98 1.37 1.31
C ILE A 383 -22.94 2.42 0.88
N CYS A 384 -23.19 3.69 1.17
CA CYS A 384 -22.26 4.77 0.90
C CYS A 384 -20.91 4.59 1.62
N LEU A 385 -20.91 4.10 2.85
CA LEU A 385 -19.70 3.85 3.63
C LEU A 385 -18.79 2.80 2.98
N PHE A 386 -19.37 1.74 2.42
CA PHE A 386 -18.60 0.67 1.77
C PHE A 386 -17.92 1.08 0.46
N THR A 387 -18.17 2.27 -0.07
CA THR A 387 -17.45 2.77 -1.26
C THR A 387 -15.99 3.09 -0.96
N VAL A 388 -15.61 3.29 0.32
CA VAL A 388 -14.24 3.55 0.79
C VAL A 388 -13.93 2.64 1.99
N PRO A 389 -13.65 1.35 1.75
CA PRO A 389 -13.48 0.35 2.82
C PRO A 389 -12.39 0.69 3.83
N GLU A 390 -11.34 1.39 3.38
CA GLU A 390 -10.20 1.79 4.20
C GLU A 390 -10.58 2.74 5.35
N LEU A 391 -11.64 3.53 5.17
CA LEU A 391 -12.14 4.50 6.15
C LEU A 391 -13.35 3.99 6.93
N GLU A 392 -13.90 2.84 6.58
CA GLU A 392 -15.14 2.28 7.15
C GLU A 392 -15.14 2.31 8.68
N LYS A 393 -14.15 1.70 9.33
CA LYS A 393 -14.10 1.59 10.81
C LYS A 393 -13.97 2.95 11.49
N THR A 394 -13.21 3.88 10.90
CA THR A 394 -13.03 5.23 11.45
C THR A 394 -14.33 6.03 11.33
N PHE A 395 -14.96 6.01 10.15
CA PHE A 395 -16.18 6.77 9.92
C PHE A 395 -17.38 6.18 10.64
N SER A 396 -17.41 4.87 10.87
CA SER A 396 -18.43 4.23 11.72
C SER A 396 -18.45 4.86 13.12
N VAL A 397 -17.31 5.00 13.78
CA VAL A 397 -17.21 5.68 15.09
C VAL A 397 -17.65 7.14 15.01
N ILE A 398 -17.21 7.88 14.00
CA ILE A 398 -17.53 9.31 13.83
C ILE A 398 -19.04 9.49 13.59
N ARG A 399 -19.70 8.58 12.85
CA ARG A 399 -21.17 8.59 12.64
C ARG A 399 -21.95 8.56 13.95
N PHE A 400 -21.57 7.70 14.88
CA PHE A 400 -22.21 7.66 16.21
C PHE A 400 -22.01 8.97 16.95
N LEU A 401 -20.80 9.54 16.96
CA LEU A 401 -20.52 10.81 17.61
C LEU A 401 -21.36 11.95 17.00
N PHE A 402 -21.43 12.01 15.67
CA PHE A 402 -22.22 13.03 14.96
C PHE A 402 -23.71 12.88 15.24
N LEU A 403 -24.20 11.65 15.30
CA LEU A 403 -25.59 11.35 15.59
C LEU A 403 -25.97 11.79 17.03
N ILE A 404 -25.12 11.51 18.01
CA ILE A 404 -25.32 11.94 19.40
C ILE A 404 -25.36 13.48 19.50
N VAL A 405 -24.42 14.14 18.84
CA VAL A 405 -24.36 15.62 18.84
C VAL A 405 -25.57 16.22 18.12
N ALA A 406 -25.96 15.67 16.98
CA ALA A 406 -27.11 16.14 16.20
C ALA A 406 -28.44 15.92 16.95
N GLY A 407 -28.59 14.77 17.64
CA GLY A 407 -29.76 14.46 18.44
C GLY A 407 -29.88 15.30 19.73
N SER A 408 -28.77 15.86 20.22
CA SER A 408 -28.75 16.68 21.44
C SER A 408 -28.85 18.18 21.17
N ILE A 409 -28.12 18.70 20.17
CA ILE A 409 -27.92 20.13 19.91
C ILE A 409 -28.51 20.55 18.55
N GLY A 410 -28.88 19.58 17.72
CA GLY A 410 -29.42 19.83 16.39
C GLY A 410 -28.35 20.26 15.37
N MET A 411 -28.76 21.04 14.38
CA MET A 411 -27.93 21.47 13.25
C MET A 411 -26.68 22.27 13.67
N TYR A 412 -26.80 23.10 14.70
CA TYR A 412 -25.67 23.88 15.21
C TYR A 412 -24.59 22.99 15.79
N GLY A 413 -24.98 21.92 16.52
CA GLY A 413 -24.05 20.92 17.02
C GLY A 413 -23.36 20.15 15.89
N LEU A 414 -24.13 19.77 14.88
CA LEU A 414 -23.58 19.05 13.71
C LEU A 414 -22.55 19.91 12.93
N ILE A 415 -22.84 21.19 12.72
CA ILE A 415 -21.89 22.14 12.08
C ILE A 415 -20.62 22.27 12.94
N ALA A 416 -20.77 22.43 14.25
CA ALA A 416 -19.61 22.50 15.16
C ALA A 416 -18.77 21.21 15.12
N ALA A 417 -19.42 20.03 15.12
CA ALA A 417 -18.73 18.75 15.00
C ALA A 417 -17.99 18.58 13.67
N MET A 418 -18.58 19.05 12.55
CA MET A 418 -17.93 19.08 11.25
C MET A 418 -16.67 19.99 11.24
N VAL A 419 -16.79 21.19 11.77
CA VAL A 419 -15.66 22.13 11.89
C VAL A 419 -14.56 21.51 12.76
N PHE A 420 -14.92 20.90 13.89
CA PHE A 420 -13.97 20.21 14.74
C PHE A 420 -13.26 19.07 14.00
N LEU A 421 -14.00 18.23 13.24
CA LEU A 421 -13.40 17.16 12.44
C LEU A 421 -12.41 17.69 11.40
N ILE A 422 -12.75 18.79 10.71
CA ILE A 422 -11.87 19.42 9.72
C ILE A 422 -10.60 19.96 10.40
N ILE A 423 -10.73 20.66 11.52
CA ILE A 423 -9.58 21.17 12.30
C ILE A 423 -8.71 19.99 12.77
N TYR A 424 -9.34 18.93 13.26
CA TYR A 424 -8.66 17.71 13.68
C TYR A 424 -7.84 17.11 12.54
N LEU A 425 -8.41 16.97 11.34
CA LEU A 425 -7.71 16.44 10.16
C LEU A 425 -6.55 17.31 9.70
N ILE A 426 -6.71 18.66 9.77
CA ILE A 426 -5.66 19.63 9.40
C ILE A 426 -4.47 19.56 10.38
N SER A 427 -4.73 19.26 11.66
CA SER A 427 -3.71 19.24 12.69
C SER A 427 -2.75 18.04 12.61
N PHE A 428 -3.08 17.02 11.81
CA PHE A 428 -2.28 15.80 11.72
C PHE A 428 -1.31 15.81 10.55
N GLU A 429 -0.12 15.31 10.83
CA GLU A 429 0.94 15.09 9.85
C GLU A 429 1.44 13.64 9.93
N SER A 430 1.83 13.10 8.78
CA SER A 430 2.57 11.84 8.68
C SER A 430 3.98 12.16 8.22
N TYR A 431 4.94 12.12 9.14
CA TYR A 431 6.36 12.39 8.87
C TYR A 431 6.61 13.71 8.11
N GLN A 432 6.07 14.81 8.63
CA GLN A 432 6.14 16.16 8.06
C GLN A 432 5.32 16.34 6.77
N THR A 433 4.50 15.36 6.40
CA THR A 433 3.55 15.49 5.30
C THR A 433 2.15 15.68 5.91
N PRO A 434 1.48 16.81 5.65
CA PRO A 434 0.13 17.04 6.14
C PRO A 434 -0.84 15.97 5.64
N LEU A 435 -1.70 15.47 6.54
CA LEU A 435 -2.62 14.36 6.24
C LEU A 435 -3.59 14.71 5.12
N LEU A 436 -4.06 15.97 5.07
CA LEU A 436 -4.96 16.50 4.06
C LEU A 436 -4.27 17.02 2.80
N ALA A 437 -2.95 16.79 2.63
CA ALA A 437 -2.30 17.17 1.37
C ALA A 437 -2.99 16.47 0.19
N PRO A 438 -3.16 17.16 -0.95
CA PRO A 438 -2.67 18.49 -1.34
C PRO A 438 -3.63 19.66 -1.06
N PHE A 439 -4.69 19.49 -0.24
CA PHE A 439 -5.69 20.54 0.03
C PHE A 439 -5.27 21.47 1.17
N SER A 440 -4.59 20.92 2.18
CA SER A 440 -4.03 21.69 3.28
C SER A 440 -2.58 21.25 3.53
N PRO A 441 -1.58 22.07 3.17
CA PRO A 441 -1.67 23.30 2.35
C PRO A 441 -2.10 23.04 0.90
N LEU A 442 -2.70 24.06 0.25
CA LEU A 442 -3.15 23.91 -1.13
C LEU A 442 -1.98 23.87 -2.11
N ILE A 443 -1.74 22.70 -2.68
CA ILE A 443 -0.69 22.46 -3.68
C ILE A 443 -1.35 22.15 -5.03
N THR A 444 -1.61 23.20 -5.83
CA THR A 444 -2.37 23.10 -7.09
C THR A 444 -1.78 22.12 -8.10
N LYS A 445 -0.45 21.92 -8.09
CA LYS A 445 0.24 20.98 -8.99
C LYS A 445 -0.07 19.51 -8.68
N ASP A 446 -0.35 19.20 -7.42
CA ASP A 446 -0.61 17.83 -6.95
C ASP A 446 -2.11 17.49 -7.02
N LEU A 447 -2.98 18.47 -7.28
CA LEU A 447 -4.42 18.24 -7.47
C LEU A 447 -4.74 17.35 -8.69
N LYS A 448 -3.83 17.29 -9.67
CA LYS A 448 -3.99 16.47 -10.89
C LYS A 448 -4.11 14.96 -10.67
N ASP A 449 -3.80 14.46 -9.50
CA ASP A 449 -4.00 13.04 -9.13
C ASP A 449 -4.71 12.90 -7.77
N SER A 450 -5.47 13.89 -7.38
CA SER A 450 -6.30 13.89 -6.17
C SER A 450 -7.76 13.56 -6.52
N PHE A 451 -8.65 14.54 -6.53
CA PHE A 451 -10.05 14.34 -6.88
C PHE A 451 -10.25 14.04 -8.36
N TYR A 452 -9.49 14.71 -9.22
CA TYR A 452 -9.56 14.40 -10.63
C TYR A 452 -8.28 13.70 -11.09
N LYS A 453 -8.44 12.76 -12.02
CA LYS A 453 -7.34 12.02 -12.61
C LYS A 453 -6.87 12.72 -13.88
N GLY A 454 -5.71 13.38 -13.84
CA GLY A 454 -5.07 13.95 -15.03
C GLY A 454 -4.53 12.85 -15.96
N PHE A 455 -4.32 13.20 -17.24
CA PHE A 455 -3.69 12.27 -18.18
C PHE A 455 -2.27 11.91 -17.74
N LEU A 456 -1.86 10.66 -17.98
CA LEU A 456 -0.53 10.16 -17.61
C LEU A 456 0.61 11.02 -18.20
N ILE A 457 0.42 11.54 -19.42
CA ILE A 457 1.36 12.41 -20.13
C ILE A 457 1.56 13.75 -19.41
N GLU A 458 0.56 14.21 -18.67
CA GLU A 458 0.60 15.48 -17.92
C GLU A 458 1.28 15.33 -16.55
N GLN A 459 1.43 14.11 -16.04
CA GLN A 459 2.06 13.82 -14.75
C GLN A 459 3.59 13.77 -14.85
N LYS A 460 4.20 14.87 -15.31
CA LYS A 460 5.64 14.98 -15.55
C LYS A 460 6.47 15.07 -14.28
N ASN A 461 5.87 15.47 -13.18
CA ASN A 461 6.54 15.66 -11.89
C ASN A 461 5.99 14.71 -10.83
N ARG A 462 6.81 14.40 -9.83
CA ARG A 462 6.38 13.72 -8.61
C ARG A 462 5.60 14.69 -7.71
N PRO A 463 4.70 14.19 -6.82
CA PRO A 463 3.95 15.03 -5.89
C PRO A 463 4.89 15.86 -5.01
N LEU A 464 4.65 17.16 -4.96
CA LEU A 464 5.45 18.09 -4.14
C LEU A 464 5.22 17.89 -2.65
N SER A 465 4.05 17.40 -2.27
CA SER A 465 3.69 17.07 -0.89
C SER A 465 4.51 15.92 -0.29
N ILE A 466 5.10 15.05 -1.14
CA ILE A 466 5.76 13.82 -0.69
C ILE A 466 7.27 13.88 -0.88
N VAL A 467 7.75 14.56 -1.93
CA VAL A 467 9.14 14.44 -2.39
C VAL A 467 10.01 15.63 -1.99
N ASN A 468 11.10 15.33 -1.30
CA ASN A 468 12.22 16.26 -1.10
C ASN A 468 13.42 16.02 -2.04
N GLY A 469 13.38 14.96 -2.86
CA GLY A 469 14.44 14.52 -3.77
C GLY A 469 14.21 14.91 -5.25
N GLU A 470 14.51 14.00 -6.16
CA GLU A 470 14.37 14.19 -7.61
C GLU A 470 12.90 14.37 -8.02
N ARG A 471 12.52 15.59 -8.43
CA ARG A 471 11.13 15.98 -8.73
C ARG A 471 10.61 15.52 -10.09
N LYS A 472 11.46 15.37 -11.10
CA LYS A 472 11.04 15.01 -12.46
C LYS A 472 10.86 13.52 -12.62
N ARG A 473 9.70 13.08 -13.10
CA ARG A 473 9.41 11.67 -13.46
C ARG A 473 9.99 11.31 -14.83
N VAL A 474 9.88 12.21 -15.79
CA VAL A 474 10.24 11.97 -17.20
C VAL A 474 11.11 13.11 -17.71
N LYS A 475 12.21 12.78 -18.39
CA LYS A 475 12.93 13.74 -19.24
C LYS A 475 12.12 13.86 -20.53
N VAL A 476 11.39 14.96 -20.68
CA VAL A 476 10.69 15.25 -21.94
C VAL A 476 11.73 15.61 -22.98
N ASN A 477 11.89 14.77 -24.00
CA ASN A 477 12.60 15.17 -25.20
C ASN A 477 11.84 16.34 -25.82
N LYS A 478 12.53 17.47 -26.04
CA LYS A 478 11.96 18.71 -26.59
C LYS A 478 11.44 18.60 -28.04
N GLY A 479 11.34 17.39 -28.59
CA GLY A 479 11.00 17.13 -29.99
C GLY A 479 9.58 16.65 -30.29
N GLU A 480 8.78 16.31 -29.27
CA GLU A 480 7.38 15.89 -29.48
C GLU A 480 6.42 16.96 -28.92
N LYS A 481 6.05 17.89 -29.77
CA LYS A 481 4.86 18.76 -29.59
C LYS A 481 3.72 18.18 -30.44
#